data_bf05338a7a5c071bc12d45eef63f449f
#
_entry.id   bf05338a7a5c071bc12d45eef63f449f
#
_cell.length_a   1.000
_cell.length_b   1.000
_cell.length_c   1.000
_cell.angle_alpha   90.00
_cell.angle_beta   90.00
_cell.angle_gamma   90.00
#
_symmetry.space_group_name_H-M   'P 1'
#
loop_
_entity.id
_entity.type
_entity.pdbx_description
1 polymer ?
#
loop_
_entity_poly.entity_id
_entity_poly.type
_entity_poly.pdbx_seq_one_letter_code
_entity_poly.pdbx_strand_id
1 'polypeptide(L)'
;MKFSTKSRYALRLMAELARYAPGTTVSLKEISERQNLSLKYLEQIITPLARVGLVKSERGSQGGYRLTKAPADYTAGEILRAIEGSVAPIPCLGSETNECPMSEQCFTLPFWAGLDEVINQYIDSVTLEQLAQSLPAATDGCCGCNTKT
;
A
#
# COMPACT_ATOMS: atom_id res chain seq x y z
N MET A 1 7.09 -13.10 -8.41
CA MET A 1 6.65 -11.94 -7.62
C MET A 1 5.44 -11.30 -8.27
N LYS A 2 4.40 -11.08 -7.52
CA LYS A 2 3.18 -10.47 -8.06
C LYS A 2 2.47 -9.74 -6.92
N PHE A 3 2.37 -8.43 -7.05
CA PHE A 3 1.61 -7.64 -6.09
C PHE A 3 0.10 -7.86 -6.28
N SER A 4 -0.61 -8.04 -5.19
CA SER A 4 -2.06 -8.23 -5.20
C SER A 4 -2.80 -6.97 -5.65
N THR A 5 -4.03 -7.14 -6.09
CA THR A 5 -4.92 -6.01 -6.37
C THR A 5 -5.15 -5.17 -5.11
N LYS A 6 -5.19 -5.80 -3.94
CA LYS A 6 -5.29 -5.09 -2.64
C LYS A 6 -4.15 -4.12 -2.42
N SER A 7 -2.91 -4.50 -2.71
CA SER A 7 -1.75 -3.60 -2.59
C SER A 7 -1.85 -2.40 -3.51
N ARG A 8 -2.26 -2.62 -4.74
CA ARG A 8 -2.45 -1.53 -5.70
C ARG A 8 -3.50 -0.53 -5.25
N TYR A 9 -4.62 -1.01 -4.75
CA TYR A 9 -5.68 -0.14 -4.22
C TYR A 9 -5.35 0.44 -2.86
N ALA A 10 -4.53 -0.22 -2.05
CA ALA A 10 -4.03 0.34 -0.79
C ALA A 10 -3.19 1.61 -1.02
N LEU A 11 -2.31 1.59 -2.02
CA LEU A 11 -1.55 2.79 -2.41
C LEU A 11 -2.48 3.92 -2.84
N ARG A 12 -3.51 3.62 -3.63
CA ARG A 12 -4.51 4.62 -4.07
C ARG A 12 -5.31 5.18 -2.89
N LEU A 13 -5.76 4.32 -1.98
CA LEU A 13 -6.49 4.71 -0.78
C LEU A 13 -5.65 5.63 0.11
N MET A 14 -4.42 5.26 0.38
CA MET A 14 -3.51 6.05 1.20
C MET A 14 -3.19 7.40 0.55
N ALA A 15 -2.95 7.41 -0.76
CA ALA A 15 -2.72 8.64 -1.51
C ALA A 15 -3.96 9.56 -1.50
N GLU A 16 -5.16 9.00 -1.56
CA GLU A 16 -6.40 9.78 -1.44
C GLU A 16 -6.53 10.41 -0.04
N LEU A 17 -6.24 9.66 1.02
CA LEU A 17 -6.20 10.21 2.39
C LEU A 17 -5.17 11.33 2.55
N ALA A 18 -4.05 11.25 1.85
CA ALA A 18 -3.00 12.25 1.90
C ALA A 18 -3.38 13.61 1.28
N ARG A 19 -4.48 13.66 0.53
CA ARG A 19 -4.99 14.92 -0.06
C ARG A 19 -5.66 15.84 0.96
N TYR A 20 -6.12 15.27 2.05
CA TYR A 20 -6.86 16.03 3.07
C TYR A 20 -5.91 16.67 4.06
N ALA A 21 -6.35 17.78 4.65
CA ALA A 21 -5.58 18.47 5.67
C ALA A 21 -5.28 17.54 6.87
N PRO A 22 -4.13 17.67 7.53
CA PRO A 22 -3.81 16.88 8.71
C PRO A 22 -4.92 16.88 9.75
N GLY A 23 -5.27 15.71 10.26
CA GLY A 23 -6.34 15.54 11.24
C GLY A 23 -7.77 15.45 10.67
N THR A 24 -7.95 15.66 9.36
CA THR A 24 -9.25 15.48 8.71
C THR A 24 -9.58 14.02 8.53
N THR A 25 -10.74 13.60 8.99
CA THR A 25 -11.27 12.25 8.77
C THR A 25 -12.06 12.18 7.47
N VAL A 26 -11.91 11.06 6.76
CA VAL A 26 -12.60 10.80 5.50
C VAL A 26 -13.36 9.48 5.63
N SER A 27 -14.64 9.48 5.27
CA SER A 27 -15.44 8.26 5.31
C SER A 27 -15.06 7.31 4.17
N LEU A 28 -15.14 6.00 4.43
CA LEU A 28 -14.94 5.00 3.38
C LEU A 28 -15.96 5.13 2.25
N LYS A 29 -17.16 5.62 2.56
CA LYS A 29 -18.20 5.88 1.57
C LYS A 29 -17.74 6.93 0.55
N GLU A 30 -17.17 8.03 1.02
CA GLU A 30 -16.63 9.08 0.16
C GLU A 30 -15.50 8.55 -0.74
N ILE A 31 -14.59 7.76 -0.17
CA ILE A 31 -13.52 7.13 -0.93
C ILE A 31 -14.07 6.12 -1.94
N SER A 32 -15.06 5.33 -1.55
CA SER A 32 -15.77 4.38 -2.41
C SER A 32 -16.34 5.06 -3.66
N GLU A 33 -16.99 6.17 -3.48
CA GLU A 33 -17.58 6.95 -4.57
C GLU A 33 -16.49 7.52 -5.49
N ARG A 34 -15.43 8.09 -4.93
CA ARG A 34 -14.32 8.67 -5.71
C ARG A 34 -13.49 7.66 -6.46
N GLN A 35 -13.22 6.51 -5.85
CA GLN A 35 -12.38 5.47 -6.42
C GLN A 35 -13.16 4.41 -7.20
N ASN A 36 -14.49 4.51 -7.20
CA ASN A 36 -15.39 3.52 -7.81
C ASN A 36 -15.10 2.09 -7.33
N LEU A 37 -14.93 1.95 -6.03
CA LEU A 37 -14.67 0.66 -5.35
C LEU A 37 -15.80 0.35 -4.38
N SER A 38 -16.11 -0.94 -4.20
CA SER A 38 -17.10 -1.33 -3.22
C SER A 38 -16.64 -1.01 -1.79
N LEU A 39 -17.58 -0.60 -0.95
CA LEU A 39 -17.31 -0.31 0.46
C LEU A 39 -16.70 -1.52 1.18
N LYS A 40 -17.26 -2.71 0.93
CA LYS A 40 -16.78 -3.98 1.49
C LYS A 40 -15.32 -4.25 1.11
N TYR A 41 -14.94 -3.94 -0.12
CA TYR A 41 -13.55 -4.13 -0.58
C TYR A 41 -12.60 -3.15 0.10
N LEU A 42 -13.01 -1.89 0.27
CA LEU A 42 -12.24 -0.88 1.00
C LEU A 42 -12.04 -1.27 2.48
N GLU A 43 -13.05 -1.86 3.12
CA GLU A 43 -12.94 -2.37 4.49
C GLU A 43 -11.86 -3.46 4.60
N GLN A 44 -11.75 -4.33 3.60
CA GLN A 44 -10.71 -5.35 3.55
C GLN A 44 -9.30 -4.78 3.40
N ILE A 45 -9.17 -3.62 2.76
CA ILE A 45 -7.89 -2.93 2.56
C ILE A 45 -7.52 -2.11 3.79
N ILE A 46 -8.47 -1.37 4.34
CA ILE A 46 -8.20 -0.44 5.45
C ILE A 46 -7.88 -1.17 6.76
N THR A 47 -8.46 -2.35 6.96
CA THR A 47 -8.27 -3.13 8.21
C THR A 47 -6.81 -3.48 8.49
N PRO A 48 -6.04 -4.07 7.56
CA PRO A 48 -4.62 -4.32 7.80
C PRO A 48 -3.81 -3.03 7.98
N LEU A 49 -4.15 -1.96 7.29
CA LEU A 49 -3.49 -0.66 7.44
C LEU A 49 -3.73 -0.07 8.83
N ALA A 50 -4.93 -0.17 9.36
CA ALA A 50 -5.27 0.26 10.71
C ALA A 50 -4.59 -0.60 11.77
N ARG A 51 -4.49 -1.91 11.53
CA ARG A 51 -3.83 -2.85 12.45
C ARG A 51 -2.36 -2.53 12.69
N VAL A 52 -1.65 -2.09 11.67
CA VAL A 52 -0.24 -1.68 11.78
C VAL A 52 -0.07 -0.20 12.14
N GLY A 53 -1.16 0.54 12.33
CA GLY A 53 -1.12 1.92 12.79
C GLY A 53 -0.83 2.95 11.69
N LEU A 54 -0.97 2.61 10.42
CA LEU A 54 -0.79 3.56 9.31
C LEU A 54 -2.00 4.50 9.13
N VAL A 55 -3.17 4.05 9.55
CA VAL A 55 -4.39 4.85 9.59
C VAL A 55 -5.09 4.68 10.94
N LYS A 56 -5.88 5.67 11.31
CA LYS A 56 -6.68 5.65 12.52
C LYS A 56 -8.14 5.92 12.18
N SER A 57 -9.04 5.15 12.77
CA SER A 57 -10.47 5.38 12.66
C SER A 57 -10.96 6.32 13.76
N GLU A 58 -11.92 7.15 13.44
CA GLU A 58 -12.66 7.96 14.39
C GLU A 58 -14.15 7.67 14.25
N ARG A 59 -14.83 7.51 15.39
CA ARG A 59 -16.25 7.24 15.46
C ARG A 59 -17.06 8.55 15.49
N GLY A 60 -18.32 8.49 15.08
CA GLY A 60 -19.30 9.59 15.15
C GLY A 60 -19.90 9.92 13.79
N SER A 61 -20.78 10.93 13.76
CA SER A 61 -21.46 11.38 12.54
C SER A 61 -20.51 11.93 11.47
N GLN A 62 -19.34 12.42 11.88
CA GLN A 62 -18.26 12.87 11.02
C GLN A 62 -17.03 11.95 11.13
N GLY A 63 -17.25 10.70 11.53
CA GLY A 63 -16.24 9.69 11.65
C GLY A 63 -15.73 9.22 10.28
N GLY A 64 -14.61 8.53 10.32
CA GLY A 64 -13.95 7.99 9.14
C GLY A 64 -12.53 7.57 9.49
N TYR A 65 -11.66 7.68 8.51
CA TYR A 65 -10.24 7.33 8.67
C TYR A 65 -9.36 8.53 8.36
N ARG A 66 -8.23 8.58 9.03
CA ARG A 66 -7.19 9.59 8.78
C ARG A 66 -5.80 8.97 8.87
N LEU A 67 -4.84 9.65 8.28
CA LEU A 67 -3.43 9.30 8.44
C LEU A 67 -2.97 9.56 9.88
N THR A 68 -2.00 8.78 10.35
CA THR A 68 -1.41 8.91 11.69
C THR A 68 -0.15 9.77 11.73
N LYS A 69 0.45 10.02 10.57
CA LYS A 69 1.65 10.87 10.40
C LYS A 69 1.55 11.67 9.10
N ALA A 70 2.50 12.58 8.89
CA ALA A 70 2.54 13.37 7.67
C ALA A 70 2.77 12.50 6.42
N PRO A 71 2.19 12.83 5.25
CA PRO A 71 2.39 12.04 4.02
C PRO A 71 3.86 11.85 3.63
N ALA A 72 4.72 12.80 3.91
CA ALA A 72 6.16 12.69 3.67
C ALA A 72 6.86 11.64 4.54
N ASP A 73 6.26 11.25 5.67
CA ASP A 73 6.80 10.28 6.61
C ASP A 73 6.37 8.83 6.33
N TYR A 74 5.53 8.62 5.31
CA TYR A 74 5.18 7.29 4.82
C TYR A 74 6.01 6.92 3.60
N THR A 75 6.37 5.65 3.50
CA THR A 75 6.94 5.09 2.27
C THR A 75 5.95 4.13 1.60
N ALA A 76 6.10 3.97 0.29
CA ALA A 76 5.34 2.94 -0.44
C ALA A 76 5.63 1.55 0.14
N GLY A 77 6.86 1.30 0.57
CA GLY A 77 7.27 0.04 1.19
C GLY A 77 6.48 -0.30 2.45
N GLU A 78 6.25 0.66 3.35
CA GLU A 78 5.44 0.44 4.56
C GLU A 78 4.02 -0.01 4.21
N ILE A 79 3.40 0.63 3.22
CA ILE A 79 2.04 0.32 2.78
C ILE A 79 1.97 -1.06 2.14
N LEU A 80 2.90 -1.37 1.25
CA LEU A 80 2.96 -2.66 0.56
C LEU A 80 3.19 -3.81 1.54
N ARG A 81 4.10 -3.66 2.49
CA ARG A 81 4.37 -4.69 3.52
C ARG A 81 3.19 -4.89 4.46
N ALA A 82 2.43 -3.85 4.76
CA ALA A 82 1.22 -3.96 5.59
C ALA A 82 0.15 -4.85 4.94
N ILE A 83 0.08 -4.87 3.62
CA ILE A 83 -0.91 -5.65 2.85
C ILE A 83 -0.37 -7.04 2.49
N GLU A 84 0.84 -7.12 1.97
CA GLU A 84 1.42 -8.37 1.44
C GLU A 84 2.14 -9.19 2.52
N GLY A 85 2.54 -8.58 3.62
CA GLY A 85 3.43 -9.18 4.61
C GLY A 85 4.89 -9.17 4.16
N SER A 86 5.18 -9.76 3.00
CA SER A 86 6.51 -9.75 2.40
C SER A 86 6.45 -9.27 0.95
N VAL A 87 7.43 -8.50 0.55
CA VAL A 87 7.63 -8.04 -0.84
C VAL A 87 8.79 -8.76 -1.53
N ALA A 88 9.33 -9.80 -0.88
CA ALA A 88 10.44 -10.57 -1.41
C ALA A 88 10.10 -11.21 -2.77
N PRO A 89 11.03 -11.22 -3.72
CA PRO A 89 10.80 -11.77 -5.06
C PRO A 89 10.60 -13.29 -5.08
N ILE A 90 11.17 -13.99 -4.09
CA ILE A 90 11.05 -15.43 -3.95
C ILE A 90 10.81 -15.83 -2.48
N PRO A 91 10.19 -16.97 -2.21
CA PRO A 91 9.89 -17.40 -0.84
C PRO A 91 11.11 -17.53 0.08
N CYS A 92 12.26 -17.90 -0.47
CA CYS A 92 13.51 -18.08 0.29
C CYS A 92 13.95 -16.79 1.02
N LEU A 93 13.54 -15.64 0.56
CA LEU A 93 13.87 -14.32 1.11
C LEU A 93 12.71 -13.69 1.88
N GLY A 94 11.59 -14.40 1.99
CA GLY A 94 10.35 -13.88 2.60
C GLY A 94 10.34 -13.89 4.13
N SER A 95 11.32 -14.49 4.79
CA SER A 95 11.48 -14.58 6.23
C SER A 95 12.88 -14.20 6.66
N GLU A 96 13.06 -13.89 7.95
CA GLU A 96 14.37 -13.52 8.50
C GLU A 96 15.42 -14.64 8.35
N THR A 97 14.97 -15.89 8.34
CA THR A 97 15.81 -17.06 8.15
C THR A 97 15.43 -17.78 6.87
N ASN A 98 16.43 -18.10 6.05
CA ASN A 98 16.22 -18.91 4.85
C ASN A 98 16.11 -20.39 5.23
N GLU A 99 14.89 -20.92 5.21
CA GLU A 99 14.60 -22.33 5.54
C GLU A 99 14.77 -23.28 4.35
N CYS A 100 15.23 -22.80 3.20
CA CYS A 100 15.44 -23.65 2.04
C CYS A 100 16.59 -24.61 2.27
N PRO A 101 16.38 -25.95 2.14
CA PRO A 101 17.44 -26.94 2.33
C PRO A 101 18.63 -26.78 1.36
N MET A 102 18.40 -26.12 0.23
CA MET A 102 19.41 -25.89 -0.82
C MET A 102 20.10 -24.53 -0.70
N SER A 103 19.83 -23.74 0.34
CA SER A 103 20.28 -22.36 0.46
C SER A 103 21.80 -22.22 0.39
N GLU A 104 22.54 -23.14 1.01
CA GLU A 104 24.02 -23.13 1.02
C GLU A 104 24.64 -23.45 -0.34
N GLN A 105 23.90 -24.14 -1.20
CA GLN A 105 24.37 -24.59 -2.52
C GLN A 105 23.68 -23.83 -3.66
N CYS A 106 22.80 -22.90 -3.36
CA CYS A 106 22.02 -22.18 -4.35
C CYS A 106 22.84 -21.07 -5.01
N PHE A 107 23.37 -21.34 -6.19
CA PHE A 107 24.22 -20.37 -6.92
C PHE A 107 23.42 -19.15 -7.45
N THR A 108 22.08 -19.22 -7.51
CA THR A 108 21.24 -18.11 -7.93
C THR A 108 20.78 -17.24 -6.76
N LEU A 109 20.96 -17.67 -5.51
CA LEU A 109 20.53 -16.92 -4.34
C LEU A 109 21.10 -15.50 -4.27
N PRO A 110 22.38 -15.25 -4.57
CA PRO A 110 22.95 -13.91 -4.59
C PRO A 110 22.26 -12.95 -5.57
N PHE A 111 21.84 -13.47 -6.73
CA PHE A 111 21.07 -12.68 -7.69
C PHE A 111 19.71 -12.25 -7.11
N TRP A 112 18.98 -13.18 -6.52
CA TRP A 112 17.68 -12.90 -5.91
C TRP A 112 17.78 -11.96 -4.72
N ALA A 113 18.83 -12.12 -3.91
CA ALA A 113 19.12 -11.23 -2.80
C ALA A 113 19.39 -9.79 -3.29
N GLY A 114 20.17 -9.66 -4.37
CA GLY A 114 20.42 -8.37 -5.00
C GLY A 114 19.14 -7.72 -5.56
N LEU A 115 18.28 -8.51 -6.19
CA LEU A 115 16.97 -8.03 -6.68
C LEU A 115 16.08 -7.59 -5.51
N ASP A 116 16.01 -8.36 -4.44
CA ASP A 116 15.25 -8.02 -3.24
C ASP A 116 15.74 -6.70 -2.63
N GLU A 117 17.04 -6.49 -2.54
CA GLU A 117 17.62 -5.24 -2.07
C GLU A 117 17.20 -4.05 -2.92
N VAL A 118 17.28 -4.16 -4.24
CA VAL A 118 16.85 -3.08 -5.16
C VAL A 118 15.35 -2.77 -5.01
N ILE A 119 14.52 -3.79 -4.89
CA ILE A 119 13.07 -3.62 -4.66
C ILE A 119 12.85 -2.85 -3.36
N ASN A 120 13.46 -3.27 -2.26
CA ASN A 120 13.29 -2.63 -0.96
C ASN A 120 13.81 -1.19 -0.98
N GLN A 121 14.97 -0.94 -1.55
CA GLN A 121 15.52 0.41 -1.69
C GLN A 121 14.57 1.32 -2.47
N TYR A 122 14.02 0.85 -3.57
CA TYR A 122 13.12 1.65 -4.40
C TYR A 122 11.80 1.97 -3.67
N ILE A 123 11.10 0.97 -3.15
CA ILE A 123 9.81 1.18 -2.50
C ILE A 123 9.93 2.00 -1.21
N ASP A 124 11.08 1.95 -0.54
CA ASP A 124 11.34 2.76 0.65
C ASP A 124 11.83 4.18 0.32
N SER A 125 12.22 4.44 -0.93
CA SER A 125 12.59 5.77 -1.41
C SER A 125 11.41 6.61 -1.87
N VAL A 126 10.26 6.00 -2.17
CA VAL A 126 9.06 6.68 -2.65
C VAL A 126 8.14 7.00 -1.48
N THR A 127 7.86 8.28 -1.27
CA THR A 127 6.98 8.74 -0.20
C THR A 127 5.51 8.77 -0.64
N LEU A 128 4.61 8.70 0.33
CA LEU A 128 3.18 8.86 0.09
C LEU A 128 2.85 10.25 -0.47
N GLU A 129 3.57 11.27 -0.03
CA GLU A 129 3.44 12.63 -0.56
C GLU A 129 3.71 12.68 -2.06
N GLN A 130 4.78 12.03 -2.53
CA GLN A 130 5.10 11.93 -3.96
C GLN A 130 4.01 11.20 -4.75
N LEU A 131 3.47 10.12 -4.20
CA LEU A 131 2.35 9.40 -4.81
C LEU A 131 1.08 10.25 -4.88
N ALA A 132 0.78 11.00 -3.82
CA ALA A 132 -0.38 11.88 -3.78
C ALA A 132 -0.29 13.05 -4.78
N GLN A 133 0.89 13.57 -5.02
CA GLN A 133 1.13 14.61 -6.04
C GLN A 133 0.84 14.12 -7.47
N SER A 134 0.93 12.84 -7.71
CA SER A 134 0.64 12.22 -9.01
C SER A 134 -0.85 11.96 -9.25
N LEU A 135 -1.70 12.16 -8.23
CA LEU A 135 -3.14 12.01 -8.37
C LEU A 135 -3.74 13.12 -9.25
N PRO A 136 -4.65 12.81 -10.17
CA PRO A 136 -5.36 13.85 -10.91
C PRO A 136 -6.15 14.73 -9.94
N ALA A 137 -6.29 16.01 -10.28
CA ALA A 137 -7.16 16.92 -9.56
C ALA A 137 -8.58 16.32 -9.50
N ALA A 138 -9.34 16.62 -8.46
CA ALA A 138 -10.62 15.99 -8.10
C ALA A 138 -11.77 16.18 -9.11
N THR A 139 -11.46 16.37 -10.36
CA THR A 139 -12.41 16.38 -11.47
C THR A 139 -12.00 15.33 -12.47
N ASP A 140 -12.91 14.44 -12.73
CA ASP A 140 -12.95 13.53 -13.85
C ASP A 140 -12.46 12.11 -13.58
N GLY A 141 -13.46 11.31 -13.70
CA GLY A 141 -13.43 9.90 -13.59
C GLY A 141 -12.37 9.19 -14.40
N CYS A 142 -11.96 8.14 -13.81
CA CYS A 142 -11.55 6.95 -14.50
C CYS A 142 -10.31 7.06 -15.38
N CYS A 143 -9.18 6.84 -14.79
CA CYS A 143 -8.14 6.13 -15.52
C CYS A 143 -8.70 4.77 -15.91
N GLY A 144 -9.05 4.60 -17.21
CA GLY A 144 -9.56 3.35 -17.74
C GLY A 144 -8.56 2.22 -17.56
N CYS A 145 -8.61 1.55 -16.43
CA CYS A 145 -8.15 0.17 -16.38
C CYS A 145 -9.22 -0.67 -17.04
N ASN A 146 -9.13 -0.78 -18.35
CA ASN A 146 -9.90 -1.71 -19.13
C ASN A 146 -9.50 -3.12 -18.69
N THR A 147 -10.24 -3.64 -17.73
CA THR A 147 -10.23 -5.07 -17.42
C THR A 147 -10.91 -5.79 -18.56
N LYS A 148 -10.20 -6.03 -19.62
CA LYS A 148 -10.47 -7.20 -20.46
C LYS A 148 -9.58 -8.30 -19.93
N THR A 149 -10.26 -9.23 -19.30
CA THR A 149 -9.86 -10.58 -18.87
C THR A 149 -8.61 -11.12 -19.51
#